data_03ec63106e4c0a12186ac59f03402965
#
_entry.id   03ec63106e4c0a12186ac59f03402965
#
_cell.length_a   1.000
_cell.length_b   1.000
_cell.length_c   1.000
_cell.angle_alpha   90.00
_cell.angle_beta   90.00
_cell.angle_gamma   90.00
#
_symmetry.space_group_name_H-M   'P 1'
#
loop_
_entity.id
_entity.type
_entity.pdbx_description
1 polymer ?
#
loop_
_entity_poly.entity_id
_entity_poly.type
_entity_poly.pdbx_seq_one_letter_code
_entity_poly.pdbx_strand_id
1 'polypeptide(L)'
;MVRRALIIVIVSRRQCILGLLLLLAIIMTTAGSLAFLPVMGTNPLAGKVIAVDPGHGGIDGGSSHGSLREKNVTLTLSRILAKELQSQGATVVLTRNSDTDLFDGISVEREISISKEEYLQDRQAGRKTHSLDRAVAQGTRIPPPYRLGLRTRLIIASQHQADLLISIHTNKYRSPSARGSATLHQINSPASKRLAQAIQTHLGTLVPGRAQPDVIPDDFFLLRRSPIPAVIVEVGFISNARDREFMLSAEGAEAIAKAITKGLRDYFGNGLRQKLSLLLSSLPNPVLGTNGPQGLHADNRSQLFDLFHALHHDV
;
A
#
# COMPACT_ATOMS: atom_id res chain seq x y z
N MET A 1 -56.39 -30.65 36.75
CA MET A 1 -56.83 -30.37 35.36
C MET A 1 -56.63 -28.88 35.10
N VAL A 2 -55.55 -28.46 34.36
CA VAL A 2 -55.31 -27.08 33.99
C VAL A 2 -56.03 -26.80 32.68
N ARG A 3 -57.05 -25.95 32.68
CA ARG A 3 -57.76 -25.52 31.49
C ARG A 3 -56.90 -24.54 30.73
N ARG A 4 -56.34 -24.89 29.58
CA ARG A 4 -55.70 -23.99 28.66
C ARG A 4 -56.76 -23.14 27.95
N ALA A 5 -56.80 -21.84 28.24
CA ALA A 5 -57.62 -20.90 27.49
C ALA A 5 -56.94 -20.59 26.16
N LEU A 6 -57.64 -20.85 25.05
CA LEU A 6 -57.17 -20.46 23.71
C LEU A 6 -57.62 -19.02 23.46
N ILE A 7 -56.68 -18.08 23.35
CA ILE A 7 -57.00 -16.70 23.00
C ILE A 7 -56.93 -16.59 21.48
N ILE A 8 -58.07 -16.44 20.83
CA ILE A 8 -58.18 -16.19 19.39
C ILE A 8 -58.17 -14.67 19.18
N VAL A 9 -57.10 -14.14 18.63
CA VAL A 9 -57.00 -12.70 18.25
C VAL A 9 -57.54 -12.56 16.81
N ILE A 10 -58.73 -11.99 16.65
CA ILE A 10 -59.30 -11.68 15.34
C ILE A 10 -58.77 -10.30 14.90
N VAL A 11 -57.83 -10.31 13.97
CA VAL A 11 -57.24 -9.06 13.39
C VAL A 11 -58.08 -8.66 12.16
N SER A 12 -58.62 -7.46 12.17
CA SER A 12 -59.37 -6.95 11.02
C SER A 12 -58.46 -6.64 9.84
N ARG A 13 -59.00 -6.75 8.61
CA ARG A 13 -58.21 -6.42 7.37
C ARG A 13 -57.57 -5.03 7.42
N ARG A 14 -58.23 -4.04 8.06
CA ARG A 14 -57.70 -2.69 8.27
C ARG A 14 -56.49 -2.68 9.20
N GLN A 15 -56.51 -3.47 10.28
CA GLN A 15 -55.38 -3.58 11.20
C GLN A 15 -54.16 -4.26 10.55
N CYS A 16 -54.38 -5.26 9.69
CA CYS A 16 -53.31 -5.89 8.90
C CYS A 16 -52.69 -4.89 7.91
N ILE A 17 -53.48 -4.07 7.22
CA ILE A 17 -53.01 -3.06 6.31
C ILE A 17 -52.24 -1.96 7.06
N LEU A 18 -52.71 -1.49 8.18
CA LEU A 18 -52.03 -0.50 9.01
C LEU A 18 -50.71 -1.04 9.57
N GLY A 19 -50.67 -2.28 10.02
CA GLY A 19 -49.47 -2.97 10.48
C GLY A 19 -48.40 -3.09 9.36
N LEU A 20 -48.85 -3.44 8.14
CA LEU A 20 -47.95 -3.52 6.98
C LEU A 20 -47.38 -2.15 6.59
N LEU A 21 -48.22 -1.10 6.59
CA LEU A 21 -47.79 0.27 6.32
C LEU A 21 -46.82 0.80 7.39
N LEU A 22 -47.04 0.48 8.65
CA LEU A 22 -46.14 0.82 9.74
C LEU A 22 -44.80 0.10 9.61
N LEU A 23 -44.82 -1.18 9.26
CA LEU A 23 -43.60 -1.97 9.02
C LEU A 23 -42.79 -1.40 7.82
N LEU A 24 -43.48 -1.06 6.73
CA LEU A 24 -42.88 -0.40 5.57
C LEU A 24 -42.29 0.95 5.93
N ALA A 25 -42.97 1.77 6.75
CA ALA A 25 -42.45 3.05 7.22
C ALA A 25 -41.22 2.87 8.11
N ILE A 26 -41.17 1.87 8.97
CA ILE A 26 -40.03 1.53 9.79
C ILE A 26 -38.83 1.06 8.90
N ILE A 27 -39.11 0.21 7.91
CA ILE A 27 -38.08 -0.23 6.96
C ILE A 27 -37.54 0.95 6.14
N MET A 28 -38.39 1.84 5.68
CA MET A 28 -38.00 3.03 4.92
C MET A 28 -37.20 4.03 5.78
N THR A 29 -37.57 4.23 7.05
CA THR A 29 -36.83 5.11 7.96
C THR A 29 -35.50 4.51 8.41
N THR A 30 -35.44 3.21 8.66
CA THR A 30 -34.17 2.53 8.99
C THR A 30 -33.25 2.41 7.77
N ALA A 31 -33.76 2.09 6.59
CA ALA A 31 -32.99 2.08 5.34
C ALA A 31 -32.50 3.49 4.97
N GLY A 32 -33.33 4.51 5.14
CA GLY A 32 -32.96 5.92 4.95
C GLY A 32 -31.91 6.37 5.97
N SER A 33 -31.99 5.94 7.23
CA SER A 33 -30.99 6.27 8.26
C SER A 33 -29.66 5.54 8.01
N LEU A 34 -29.66 4.30 7.49
CA LEU A 34 -28.44 3.62 7.06
C LEU A 34 -27.81 4.27 5.81
N ALA A 35 -28.62 4.80 4.90
CA ALA A 35 -28.14 5.52 3.72
C ALA A 35 -27.58 6.92 4.08
N PHE A 36 -28.03 7.50 5.21
CA PHE A 36 -27.55 8.80 5.75
C PHE A 36 -26.50 8.65 6.87
N LEU A 37 -26.06 7.45 7.21
CA LEU A 37 -24.78 7.35 7.90
C LEU A 37 -23.76 7.96 6.92
N PRO A 38 -23.13 9.10 7.25
CA PRO A 38 -22.00 9.55 6.47
C PRO A 38 -21.08 8.32 6.44
N VAL A 39 -20.77 7.81 5.26
CA VAL A 39 -19.58 7.00 5.10
C VAL A 39 -18.49 7.98 5.51
N MET A 40 -18.23 8.07 6.80
CA MET A 40 -17.03 8.69 7.33
C MET A 40 -15.95 7.96 6.59
N GLY A 41 -15.38 8.65 5.59
CA GLY A 41 -14.37 8.09 4.74
C GLY A 41 -13.30 7.56 5.65
N THR A 42 -13.32 6.26 5.92
CA THR A 42 -12.35 5.62 6.80
C THR A 42 -11.01 5.97 6.18
N ASN A 43 -10.22 6.77 6.88
CA ASN A 43 -8.91 7.13 6.39
C ASN A 43 -8.16 5.82 6.09
N PRO A 44 -7.84 5.51 4.82
CA PRO A 44 -7.26 4.21 4.46
C PRO A 44 -5.93 3.92 5.15
N LEU A 45 -5.28 4.96 5.71
CA LEU A 45 -4.01 4.85 6.42
C LEU A 45 -4.18 4.66 7.93
N ALA A 46 -5.38 4.90 8.48
CA ALA A 46 -5.63 4.73 9.90
C ALA A 46 -5.35 3.28 10.34
N GLY A 47 -4.49 3.12 11.36
CA GLY A 47 -4.10 1.81 11.88
C GLY A 47 -3.17 0.99 10.97
N LYS A 48 -2.66 1.55 9.87
CA LYS A 48 -1.64 0.91 9.05
C LYS A 48 -0.26 1.10 9.65
N VAL A 49 0.57 0.08 9.60
CA VAL A 49 1.98 0.12 9.99
C VAL A 49 2.83 0.17 8.72
N ILE A 50 3.55 1.27 8.54
CA ILE A 50 4.33 1.54 7.34
C ILE A 50 5.81 1.63 7.71
N ALA A 51 6.63 0.70 7.20
CA ALA A 51 8.06 0.80 7.29
C ALA A 51 8.57 1.79 6.22
N VAL A 52 9.20 2.87 6.67
CA VAL A 52 9.87 3.85 5.81
C VAL A 52 11.36 3.68 6.01
N ASP A 53 12.06 3.40 4.94
CA ASP A 53 13.48 3.10 4.93
C ASP A 53 14.25 4.25 4.25
N PRO A 54 14.98 5.07 5.01
CA PRO A 54 15.95 6.00 4.40
C PRO A 54 17.11 5.20 3.81
N GLY A 55 17.22 5.15 2.47
CA GLY A 55 18.32 4.43 1.79
C GLY A 55 19.69 4.86 2.28
N HIS A 56 20.66 3.94 2.23
CA HIS A 56 22.05 4.19 2.68
C HIS A 56 22.18 4.54 4.17
N GLY A 57 23.28 5.17 4.59
CA GLY A 57 23.53 5.60 5.97
C GLY A 57 24.91 5.23 6.47
N GLY A 58 25.44 5.99 7.46
CA GLY A 58 26.76 5.77 8.03
C GLY A 58 27.86 5.87 6.99
N ILE A 59 28.66 4.81 6.85
CA ILE A 59 29.76 4.75 5.86
C ILE A 59 29.26 4.59 4.42
N ASP A 60 28.03 4.07 4.22
CA ASP A 60 27.39 4.00 2.91
C ASP A 60 26.76 5.35 2.57
N GLY A 61 27.48 6.16 1.81
CA GLY A 61 27.01 7.48 1.39
C GLY A 61 25.96 7.46 0.28
N GLY A 62 25.80 6.36 -0.43
CA GLY A 62 25.01 6.28 -1.67
C GLY A 62 25.61 7.12 -2.79
N SER A 63 24.78 7.52 -3.73
CA SER A 63 25.14 8.45 -4.80
C SER A 63 25.53 9.82 -4.27
N SER A 64 26.29 10.58 -5.06
CA SER A 64 26.76 11.91 -4.64
C SER A 64 26.81 12.91 -5.79
N HIS A 65 26.65 14.20 -5.44
CA HIS A 65 26.94 15.34 -6.32
C HIS A 65 27.66 16.44 -5.50
N GLY A 66 28.94 16.67 -5.79
CA GLY A 66 29.78 17.50 -4.93
C GLY A 66 29.85 16.97 -3.50
N SER A 67 29.59 17.83 -2.52
CA SER A 67 29.52 17.44 -1.10
C SER A 67 28.18 16.77 -0.71
N LEU A 68 27.13 16.88 -1.53
CA LEU A 68 25.84 16.27 -1.26
C LEU A 68 25.95 14.75 -1.34
N ARG A 69 25.39 14.06 -0.36
CA ARG A 69 25.33 12.60 -0.28
C ARG A 69 23.88 12.16 -0.26
N GLU A 70 23.57 11.11 -0.99
CA GLU A 70 22.23 10.52 -1.06
C GLU A 70 21.68 10.18 0.33
N LYS A 71 22.48 9.57 1.21
CA LYS A 71 22.07 9.20 2.58
C LYS A 71 21.45 10.34 3.38
N ASN A 72 21.90 11.59 3.14
CA ASN A 72 21.40 12.77 3.85
C ASN A 72 20.04 13.22 3.26
N VAL A 73 19.92 13.17 1.93
CA VAL A 73 18.67 13.50 1.23
C VAL A 73 17.58 12.51 1.62
N THR A 74 17.89 11.22 1.54
CA THR A 74 16.93 10.15 1.87
C THR A 74 16.48 10.20 3.33
N LEU A 75 17.39 10.48 4.28
CA LEU A 75 17.04 10.66 5.68
C LEU A 75 16.07 11.83 5.90
N THR A 76 16.36 12.96 5.27
CA THR A 76 15.50 14.15 5.38
C THR A 76 14.12 13.90 4.81
N LEU A 77 14.03 13.38 3.59
CA LEU A 77 12.77 13.09 2.92
C LEU A 77 11.95 12.02 3.68
N SER A 78 12.61 10.99 4.17
CA SER A 78 11.94 9.93 4.95
C SER A 78 11.35 10.45 6.26
N ARG A 79 12.02 11.39 6.95
CA ARG A 79 11.49 12.04 8.14
C ARG A 79 10.26 12.91 7.85
N ILE A 80 10.27 13.63 6.74
CA ILE A 80 9.12 14.44 6.28
C ILE A 80 7.97 13.51 5.91
N LEU A 81 8.22 12.44 5.16
CA LEU A 81 7.23 11.42 4.83
C LEU A 81 6.64 10.75 6.08
N ALA A 82 7.49 10.42 7.06
CA ALA A 82 7.02 9.83 8.31
C ALA A 82 6.03 10.74 9.04
N LYS A 83 6.32 12.05 9.14
CA LYS A 83 5.41 13.02 9.75
C LYS A 83 4.09 13.14 8.97
N GLU A 84 4.15 13.17 7.65
CA GLU A 84 2.96 13.23 6.79
C GLU A 84 2.08 11.99 6.98
N LEU A 85 2.66 10.78 6.96
CA LEU A 85 1.93 9.52 7.18
C LEU A 85 1.33 9.44 8.59
N GLN A 86 2.06 9.87 9.61
CA GLN A 86 1.56 9.93 10.99
C GLN A 86 0.39 10.90 11.13
N SER A 87 0.42 12.05 10.47
CA SER A 87 -0.70 13.00 10.43
C SER A 87 -1.96 12.40 9.81
N GLN A 88 -1.79 11.38 8.97
CA GLN A 88 -2.88 10.61 8.34
C GLN A 88 -3.24 9.35 9.16
N GLY A 89 -2.79 9.22 10.41
CA GLY A 89 -3.18 8.13 11.30
C GLY A 89 -2.45 6.81 11.09
N ALA A 90 -1.38 6.77 10.29
CA ALA A 90 -0.52 5.61 10.17
C ALA A 90 0.49 5.53 11.32
N THR A 91 0.85 4.31 11.71
CA THR A 91 2.04 4.04 12.52
C THR A 91 3.25 3.94 11.58
N VAL A 92 4.30 4.72 11.82
CA VAL A 92 5.49 4.72 10.97
C VAL A 92 6.68 4.18 11.72
N VAL A 93 7.37 3.23 11.08
CA VAL A 93 8.62 2.64 11.55
C VAL A 93 9.74 3.08 10.61
N LEU A 94 10.64 3.96 11.11
CA LEU A 94 11.85 4.31 10.36
C LEU A 94 12.91 3.24 10.59
N THR A 95 13.49 2.69 9.53
CA THR A 95 14.59 1.70 9.66
C THR A 95 15.85 2.31 10.26
N ARG A 96 16.09 3.60 10.02
CA ARG A 96 17.06 4.46 10.71
C ARG A 96 16.50 5.87 10.88
N ASN A 97 16.85 6.51 11.97
CA ASN A 97 16.47 7.90 12.25
C ASN A 97 17.68 8.83 12.47
N SER A 98 18.85 8.38 12.10
CA SER A 98 20.12 9.13 12.17
C SER A 98 21.01 8.72 11.01
N ASP A 99 22.15 9.39 10.87
CA ASP A 99 23.18 9.01 9.89
C ASP A 99 24.00 7.83 10.43
N THR A 100 23.38 6.66 10.49
CA THR A 100 23.99 5.39 10.89
C THR A 100 23.84 4.38 9.77
N ASP A 101 24.81 3.48 9.61
CA ASP A 101 24.57 2.22 8.94
C ASP A 101 23.84 1.24 9.87
N LEU A 102 23.42 0.14 9.32
CA LEU A 102 22.66 -0.88 10.06
C LEU A 102 23.41 -2.21 10.03
N PHE A 103 24.72 -2.20 9.86
CA PHE A 103 25.52 -3.41 9.66
C PHE A 103 25.56 -4.32 10.89
N ASP A 104 25.43 -3.73 12.08
CA ASP A 104 25.47 -4.45 13.36
C ASP A 104 24.10 -4.97 13.81
N GLY A 105 23.05 -4.75 13.03
CA GLY A 105 21.69 -5.19 13.38
C GLY A 105 21.46 -6.70 13.26
N ILE A 106 22.40 -7.44 12.65
CA ILE A 106 22.38 -8.89 12.52
C ILE A 106 23.81 -9.43 12.47
N SER A 107 24.06 -10.59 13.10
CA SER A 107 25.36 -11.24 13.00
C SER A 107 25.56 -11.93 11.64
N VAL A 108 26.82 -12.12 11.27
CA VAL A 108 27.22 -12.84 10.04
C VAL A 108 26.66 -14.26 10.02
N GLU A 109 26.75 -14.97 11.14
CA GLU A 109 26.27 -16.36 11.28
C GLU A 109 24.75 -16.44 11.09
N ARG A 110 24.03 -15.46 11.64
CA ARG A 110 22.56 -15.40 11.49
C ARG A 110 22.16 -15.10 10.05
N GLU A 111 22.87 -14.19 9.36
CA GLU A 111 22.61 -13.92 7.92
C GLU A 111 22.91 -15.16 7.07
N ILE A 112 23.98 -15.90 7.35
CA ILE A 112 24.28 -17.15 6.65
C ILE A 112 23.16 -18.18 6.87
N SER A 113 22.69 -18.34 8.11
CA SER A 113 21.58 -19.26 8.43
C SER A 113 20.30 -18.91 7.63
N ILE A 114 19.90 -17.65 7.65
CA ILE A 114 18.72 -17.19 6.90
C ILE A 114 18.92 -17.40 5.39
N SER A 115 20.08 -17.06 4.86
CA SER A 115 20.41 -17.23 3.45
C SER A 115 20.35 -18.71 3.01
N LYS A 116 20.74 -19.63 3.89
CA LYS A 116 20.65 -21.07 3.62
C LYS A 116 19.19 -21.53 3.54
N GLU A 117 18.34 -21.09 4.43
CA GLU A 117 16.90 -21.40 4.41
C GLU A 117 16.25 -20.85 3.13
N GLU A 118 16.49 -19.58 2.80
CA GLU A 118 15.98 -18.93 1.58
C GLU A 118 16.47 -19.63 0.30
N TYR A 119 17.75 -20.03 0.26
CA TYR A 119 18.31 -20.75 -0.87
C TYR A 119 17.62 -22.10 -1.10
N LEU A 120 17.32 -22.85 -0.03
CA LEU A 120 16.60 -24.12 -0.12
C LEU A 120 15.16 -23.91 -0.62
N GLN A 121 14.47 -22.89 -0.09
CA GLN A 121 13.12 -22.52 -0.55
C GLN A 121 13.10 -22.09 -2.03
N ASP A 122 14.09 -21.30 -2.47
CA ASP A 122 14.20 -20.87 -3.86
C ASP A 122 14.41 -22.08 -4.78
N ARG A 123 15.26 -23.02 -4.38
CA ARG A 123 15.49 -24.27 -5.15
C ARG A 123 14.24 -25.13 -5.26
N GLN A 124 13.53 -25.34 -4.14
CA GLN A 124 12.28 -26.10 -4.11
C GLN A 124 11.21 -25.47 -5.01
N ALA A 125 11.16 -24.14 -5.03
CA ALA A 125 10.21 -23.39 -5.86
C ALA A 125 10.67 -23.17 -7.31
N GLY A 126 11.82 -23.73 -7.72
CA GLY A 126 12.39 -23.55 -9.07
C GLY A 126 12.80 -22.12 -9.37
N ARG A 127 13.00 -21.27 -8.35
CA ARG A 127 13.41 -19.87 -8.52
C ARG A 127 14.91 -19.75 -8.78
N LYS A 128 15.28 -18.82 -9.66
CA LYS A 128 16.69 -18.48 -9.91
C LYS A 128 17.30 -17.82 -8.68
N THR A 129 18.41 -18.36 -8.18
CA THR A 129 19.13 -17.80 -7.03
C THR A 129 20.25 -16.88 -7.51
N HIS A 130 20.37 -15.72 -6.91
CA HIS A 130 21.45 -14.78 -7.12
C HIS A 130 22.82 -15.41 -6.74
N SER A 131 23.88 -15.10 -7.48
CA SER A 131 25.21 -15.69 -7.25
C SER A 131 25.73 -15.42 -5.84
N LEU A 132 25.58 -14.20 -5.32
CA LEU A 132 25.97 -13.84 -3.96
C LEU A 132 25.11 -14.57 -2.92
N ASP A 133 23.79 -14.67 -3.11
CA ASP A 133 22.90 -15.37 -2.19
C ASP A 133 23.27 -16.83 -2.08
N ARG A 134 23.57 -17.48 -3.19
CA ARG A 134 24.05 -18.85 -3.22
C ARG A 134 25.40 -19.02 -2.51
N ALA A 135 26.36 -18.12 -2.80
CA ALA A 135 27.69 -18.20 -2.22
C ALA A 135 27.65 -18.02 -0.67
N VAL A 136 26.83 -17.10 -0.18
CA VAL A 136 26.60 -16.89 1.26
C VAL A 136 25.90 -18.11 1.88
N ALA A 137 24.85 -18.62 1.24
CA ALA A 137 24.10 -19.79 1.71
C ALA A 137 24.95 -21.06 1.79
N GLN A 138 25.91 -21.22 0.88
CA GLN A 138 26.85 -22.36 0.85
C GLN A 138 28.08 -22.15 1.75
N GLY A 139 28.21 -21.00 2.42
CA GLY A 139 29.36 -20.68 3.27
C GLY A 139 30.66 -20.44 2.50
N THR A 140 30.60 -20.29 1.15
CA THR A 140 31.76 -20.02 0.30
C THR A 140 32.13 -18.53 0.23
N ARG A 141 31.26 -17.68 0.79
CA ARG A 141 31.48 -16.23 0.90
C ARG A 141 30.86 -15.66 2.15
N ILE A 142 31.62 -14.86 2.88
CA ILE A 142 31.10 -14.07 4.01
C ILE A 142 30.19 -12.97 3.46
N PRO A 143 29.00 -12.74 4.04
CA PRO A 143 28.12 -11.65 3.63
C PRO A 143 28.82 -10.29 3.83
N PRO A 144 28.86 -9.43 2.82
CA PRO A 144 29.47 -8.13 2.97
C PRO A 144 28.62 -7.22 3.89
N PRO A 145 29.22 -6.22 4.57
CA PRO A 145 28.52 -5.38 5.54
C PRO A 145 27.23 -4.74 5.01
N TYR A 146 27.22 -4.22 3.78
CA TYR A 146 26.00 -3.65 3.19
C TYR A 146 24.83 -4.65 3.14
N ARG A 147 25.12 -5.94 2.96
CA ARG A 147 24.10 -6.99 2.96
C ARG A 147 23.50 -7.20 4.34
N LEU A 148 24.31 -7.12 5.40
CA LEU A 148 23.83 -7.17 6.77
C LEU A 148 22.89 -5.98 7.03
N GLY A 149 23.26 -4.79 6.58
CA GLY A 149 22.40 -3.60 6.68
C GLY A 149 21.07 -3.75 5.94
N LEU A 150 21.08 -4.30 4.72
CA LEU A 150 19.84 -4.57 3.98
C LEU A 150 18.96 -5.61 4.67
N ARG A 151 19.55 -6.65 5.25
CA ARG A 151 18.83 -7.65 6.06
C ARG A 151 18.21 -7.02 7.31
N THR A 152 18.98 -6.19 8.01
CA THR A 152 18.50 -5.48 9.20
C THR A 152 17.26 -4.64 8.92
N ARG A 153 17.21 -3.96 7.76
CA ARG A 153 16.01 -3.19 7.33
C ARG A 153 14.77 -4.07 7.22
N LEU A 154 14.91 -5.26 6.63
CA LEU A 154 13.82 -6.25 6.53
C LEU A 154 13.40 -6.79 7.91
N ILE A 155 14.37 -7.03 8.78
CA ILE A 155 14.09 -7.49 10.16
C ILE A 155 13.32 -6.43 10.93
N ILE A 156 13.72 -5.16 10.88
CA ILE A 156 13.01 -4.04 11.52
C ILE A 156 11.56 -3.97 11.02
N ALA A 157 11.34 -4.00 9.71
CA ALA A 157 9.99 -3.98 9.16
C ALA A 157 9.14 -5.17 9.64
N SER A 158 9.72 -6.37 9.68
CA SER A 158 9.05 -7.60 10.12
C SER A 158 8.73 -7.59 11.62
N GLN A 159 9.68 -7.17 12.47
CA GLN A 159 9.51 -7.12 13.93
C GLN A 159 8.38 -6.17 14.34
N HIS A 160 8.16 -5.10 13.58
CA HIS A 160 7.08 -4.15 13.80
C HIS A 160 5.80 -4.51 13.03
N GLN A 161 5.74 -5.69 12.42
CA GLN A 161 4.57 -6.16 11.68
C GLN A 161 4.09 -5.15 10.61
N ALA A 162 5.03 -4.55 9.88
CA ALA A 162 4.70 -3.55 8.87
C ALA A 162 3.82 -4.15 7.75
N ASP A 163 2.78 -3.42 7.36
CA ASP A 163 1.90 -3.77 6.22
C ASP A 163 2.63 -3.67 4.87
N LEU A 164 3.63 -2.77 4.78
CA LEU A 164 4.48 -2.58 3.60
C LEU A 164 5.80 -1.87 3.96
N LEU A 165 6.74 -1.92 3.02
CA LEU A 165 8.05 -1.26 3.11
C LEU A 165 8.24 -0.29 1.94
N ILE A 166 8.62 0.96 2.25
CA ILE A 166 9.00 1.98 1.28
C ILE A 166 10.43 2.41 1.53
N SER A 167 11.34 2.09 0.63
CA SER A 167 12.72 2.58 0.68
C SER A 167 12.87 3.83 -0.19
N ILE A 168 13.37 4.91 0.39
CA ILE A 168 13.54 6.21 -0.27
C ILE A 168 14.97 6.34 -0.75
N HIS A 169 15.13 6.61 -2.04
CA HIS A 169 16.40 6.73 -2.75
C HIS A 169 16.43 7.94 -3.68
N THR A 170 17.62 8.25 -4.20
CA THR A 170 17.83 9.19 -5.30
C THR A 170 18.60 8.52 -6.42
N ASN A 171 18.14 8.70 -7.63
CA ASN A 171 18.82 8.14 -8.81
C ASN A 171 20.06 8.97 -9.19
N LYS A 172 20.98 8.36 -9.92
CA LYS A 172 22.14 9.03 -10.51
C LYS A 172 22.39 8.52 -11.92
N TYR A 173 22.62 9.43 -12.84
CA TYR A 173 22.99 9.07 -14.21
C TYR A 173 24.12 9.93 -14.73
N ARG A 174 24.86 9.43 -15.74
CA ARG A 174 26.00 10.15 -16.35
C ARG A 174 25.55 11.46 -17.01
N SER A 175 24.43 11.42 -17.73
CA SER A 175 23.86 12.62 -18.32
C SER A 175 23.13 13.45 -17.27
N PRO A 176 23.50 14.73 -17.08
CA PRO A 176 22.79 15.62 -16.16
C PRO A 176 21.38 15.99 -16.65
N SER A 177 21.00 15.62 -17.89
CA SER A 177 19.66 15.81 -18.42
C SER A 177 18.66 14.74 -17.94
N ALA A 178 19.14 13.58 -17.46
CA ALA A 178 18.29 12.55 -16.89
C ALA A 178 17.61 13.08 -15.63
N ARG A 179 16.28 12.98 -15.57
CA ARG A 179 15.47 13.56 -14.49
C ARG A 179 14.17 12.81 -14.26
N GLY A 180 13.53 13.08 -13.13
CA GLY A 180 12.23 12.57 -12.77
C GLY A 180 12.30 11.39 -11.79
N SER A 181 11.15 11.02 -11.26
CA SER A 181 11.03 9.91 -10.31
C SER A 181 10.79 8.58 -11.01
N ALA A 182 11.12 7.50 -10.31
CA ALA A 182 10.75 6.13 -10.70
C ALA A 182 10.43 5.34 -9.42
N THR A 183 9.56 4.34 -9.52
CA THR A 183 9.28 3.44 -8.40
C THR A 183 9.54 2.01 -8.81
N LEU A 184 10.49 1.37 -8.14
CA LEU A 184 10.87 -0.01 -8.36
C LEU A 184 10.06 -0.92 -7.47
N HIS A 185 9.70 -2.10 -7.98
CA HIS A 185 8.92 -3.06 -7.22
C HIS A 185 9.46 -4.48 -7.35
N GLN A 186 9.13 -5.28 -6.36
CA GLN A 186 9.47 -6.71 -6.33
C GLN A 186 8.94 -7.43 -7.58
N ILE A 187 9.81 -8.17 -8.26
CA ILE A 187 9.45 -9.03 -9.39
C ILE A 187 8.43 -10.08 -8.91
N ASN A 188 7.42 -10.37 -9.72
CA ASN A 188 6.37 -11.36 -9.44
C ASN A 188 5.50 -11.08 -8.20
N SER A 189 5.50 -9.84 -7.69
CA SER A 189 4.60 -9.42 -6.62
C SER A 189 3.52 -8.46 -7.16
N PRO A 190 2.30 -8.95 -7.41
CA PRO A 190 1.20 -8.06 -7.84
C PRO A 190 0.89 -6.97 -6.82
N ALA A 191 1.07 -7.25 -5.52
CA ALA A 191 0.86 -6.27 -4.46
C ALA A 191 1.90 -5.14 -4.52
N SER A 192 3.19 -5.47 -4.65
CA SER A 192 4.26 -4.48 -4.80
C SER A 192 4.13 -3.67 -6.10
N LYS A 193 3.70 -4.31 -7.20
CA LYS A 193 3.43 -3.61 -8.47
C LYS A 193 2.30 -2.60 -8.32
N ARG A 194 1.17 -2.97 -7.70
CA ARG A 194 0.07 -2.02 -7.45
C ARG A 194 0.49 -0.87 -6.54
N LEU A 195 1.30 -1.18 -5.50
CA LEU A 195 1.85 -0.18 -4.61
C LEU A 195 2.72 0.83 -5.39
N ALA A 196 3.64 0.34 -6.23
CA ALA A 196 4.49 1.17 -7.07
C ALA A 196 3.68 2.03 -8.04
N GLN A 197 2.67 1.46 -8.69
CA GLN A 197 1.77 2.19 -9.59
C GLN A 197 1.03 3.31 -8.87
N ALA A 198 0.46 3.03 -7.69
CA ALA A 198 -0.26 4.00 -6.91
C ALA A 198 0.64 5.18 -6.47
N ILE A 199 1.86 4.90 -6.00
CA ILE A 199 2.83 5.94 -5.64
C ILE A 199 3.26 6.74 -6.87
N GLN A 200 3.67 6.05 -7.94
CA GLN A 200 4.24 6.70 -9.12
C GLN A 200 3.22 7.56 -9.87
N THR A 201 1.94 7.21 -9.83
CA THR A 201 0.86 8.03 -10.42
C THR A 201 0.88 9.46 -9.88
N HIS A 202 1.12 9.63 -8.58
CA HIS A 202 1.18 10.96 -7.97
C HIS A 202 2.58 11.58 -8.03
N LEU A 203 3.61 10.77 -7.79
CA LEU A 203 4.99 11.27 -7.75
C LEU A 203 5.48 11.69 -9.14
N GLY A 204 5.12 10.94 -10.18
CA GLY A 204 5.54 11.24 -11.56
C GLY A 204 5.02 12.56 -12.11
N THR A 205 3.98 13.15 -11.52
CA THR A 205 3.42 14.45 -11.94
C THR A 205 4.20 15.64 -11.38
N LEU A 206 5.04 15.44 -10.36
CA LEU A 206 5.75 16.53 -9.68
C LEU A 206 6.93 17.07 -10.48
N VAL A 207 7.49 16.30 -11.41
CA VAL A 207 8.63 16.72 -12.22
C VAL A 207 8.19 16.99 -13.66
N PRO A 208 8.06 18.27 -14.05
CA PRO A 208 7.61 18.63 -15.40
C PRO A 208 8.51 18.04 -16.49
N GLY A 209 7.88 17.60 -17.57
CA GLY A 209 8.56 17.15 -18.79
C GLY A 209 8.90 15.66 -18.85
N ARG A 210 8.43 14.85 -17.93
CA ARG A 210 8.43 13.40 -18.07
C ARG A 210 7.08 12.91 -18.63
N ALA A 211 7.13 12.18 -19.75
CA ALA A 211 5.91 11.79 -20.47
C ALA A 211 5.13 10.66 -19.79
N GLN A 212 5.82 9.76 -19.09
CA GLN A 212 5.23 8.58 -18.43
C GLN A 212 5.88 8.32 -17.08
N PRO A 213 5.10 7.93 -16.05
CA PRO A 213 5.64 7.47 -14.78
C PRO A 213 6.35 6.14 -14.95
N ASP A 214 7.56 5.99 -14.42
CA ASP A 214 8.30 4.74 -14.49
C ASP A 214 7.98 3.85 -13.29
N VAL A 215 7.40 2.69 -13.59
CA VAL A 215 7.19 1.60 -12.64
C VAL A 215 8.00 0.41 -13.12
N ILE A 216 9.05 0.05 -12.37
CA ILE A 216 10.11 -0.84 -12.85
C ILE A 216 10.17 -2.09 -11.96
N PRO A 217 10.00 -3.31 -12.52
CA PRO A 217 10.31 -4.53 -11.77
C PRO A 217 11.81 -4.65 -11.57
N ASP A 218 12.25 -4.93 -10.35
CA ASP A 218 13.68 -5.07 -10.05
C ASP A 218 13.95 -6.19 -9.03
N ASP A 219 15.18 -6.71 -9.08
CA ASP A 219 15.67 -7.83 -8.27
C ASP A 219 16.66 -7.39 -7.18
N PHE A 220 16.56 -6.15 -6.73
CA PHE A 220 17.35 -5.68 -5.59
C PHE A 220 17.06 -6.53 -4.34
N PHE A 221 18.09 -6.75 -3.52
CA PHE A 221 18.00 -7.59 -2.34
C PHE A 221 16.81 -7.24 -1.43
N LEU A 222 16.61 -5.95 -1.16
CA LEU A 222 15.52 -5.45 -0.33
C LEU A 222 14.15 -5.86 -0.90
N LEU A 223 13.97 -5.77 -2.22
CA LEU A 223 12.73 -6.13 -2.90
C LEU A 223 12.52 -7.65 -2.90
N ARG A 224 13.49 -8.43 -3.41
CA ARG A 224 13.31 -9.87 -3.58
C ARG A 224 13.23 -10.65 -2.27
N ARG A 225 13.77 -10.11 -1.17
CA ARG A 225 13.77 -10.74 0.16
C ARG A 225 12.72 -10.17 1.11
N SER A 226 11.94 -9.18 0.67
CA SER A 226 10.84 -8.67 1.48
C SER A 226 9.69 -9.67 1.54
N PRO A 227 9.23 -10.06 2.75
CA PRO A 227 8.06 -10.91 2.92
C PRO A 227 6.73 -10.14 2.78
N ILE A 228 6.80 -8.81 2.74
CA ILE A 228 5.67 -7.89 2.62
C ILE A 228 5.79 -7.07 1.32
N PRO A 229 4.71 -6.43 0.85
CA PRO A 229 4.79 -5.52 -0.29
C PRO A 229 5.88 -4.48 -0.09
N ALA A 230 6.82 -4.38 -1.02
CA ALA A 230 7.98 -3.49 -0.91
C ALA A 230 8.24 -2.74 -2.22
N VAL A 231 8.65 -1.49 -2.07
CA VAL A 231 9.06 -0.63 -3.18
C VAL A 231 10.32 0.17 -2.83
N ILE A 232 11.11 0.51 -3.85
CA ILE A 232 12.16 1.51 -3.79
C ILE A 232 11.67 2.71 -4.60
N VAL A 233 11.63 3.88 -3.97
CA VAL A 233 11.16 5.12 -4.59
C VAL A 233 12.36 5.99 -4.88
N GLU A 234 12.72 6.08 -6.15
CA GLU A 234 13.71 7.01 -6.69
C GLU A 234 13.03 8.37 -6.89
N VAL A 235 13.18 9.27 -5.94
CA VAL A 235 12.42 10.53 -5.90
C VAL A 235 12.86 11.54 -6.94
N GLY A 236 14.03 11.35 -7.54
CA GLY A 236 14.64 12.20 -8.56
C GLY A 236 16.11 11.90 -8.74
N PHE A 237 16.75 12.55 -9.70
CA PHE A 237 18.17 12.34 -9.99
C PHE A 237 19.03 13.34 -9.21
N ILE A 238 19.91 12.85 -8.31
CA ILE A 238 20.89 13.67 -7.61
C ILE A 238 21.89 14.33 -8.58
N SER A 239 22.07 13.75 -9.77
CA SER A 239 22.89 14.32 -10.86
C SER A 239 22.22 15.47 -11.61
N ASN A 240 20.88 15.62 -11.55
CA ASN A 240 20.12 16.65 -12.24
C ASN A 240 19.92 17.89 -11.36
N ALA A 241 20.22 19.09 -11.87
CA ALA A 241 20.14 20.31 -11.08
C ALA A 241 18.71 20.64 -10.61
N ARG A 242 17.70 20.46 -11.48
CA ARG A 242 16.29 20.74 -11.17
C ARG A 242 15.71 19.76 -10.15
N ASP A 243 16.03 18.47 -10.30
CA ASP A 243 15.59 17.45 -9.35
C ASP A 243 16.22 17.69 -7.97
N ARG A 244 17.51 18.06 -7.93
CA ARG A 244 18.20 18.44 -6.67
C ARG A 244 17.55 19.65 -6.01
N GLU A 245 17.35 20.72 -6.75
CA GLU A 245 16.70 21.93 -6.24
C GLU A 245 15.33 21.60 -5.66
N PHE A 246 14.52 20.83 -6.40
CA PHE A 246 13.20 20.44 -5.96
C PHE A 246 13.25 19.57 -4.70
N MET A 247 14.01 18.47 -4.68
CA MET A 247 14.05 17.55 -3.55
C MET A 247 14.68 18.14 -2.29
N LEU A 248 15.50 19.20 -2.42
CA LEU A 248 16.13 19.88 -1.29
C LEU A 248 15.36 21.10 -0.79
N SER A 249 14.41 21.62 -1.57
CA SER A 249 13.53 22.69 -1.10
C SER A 249 12.51 22.15 -0.10
N ALA A 250 12.05 23.00 0.82
CA ALA A 250 11.02 22.59 1.80
C ALA A 250 9.71 22.20 1.10
N GLU A 251 9.29 23.02 0.12
CA GLU A 251 8.07 22.81 -0.66
C GLU A 251 8.14 21.53 -1.49
N GLY A 252 9.28 21.26 -2.14
CA GLY A 252 9.45 20.05 -2.95
C GLY A 252 9.50 18.79 -2.10
N ALA A 253 10.17 18.83 -0.96
CA ALA A 253 10.25 17.71 -0.02
C ALA A 253 8.85 17.36 0.55
N GLU A 254 8.06 18.38 0.93
CA GLU A 254 6.67 18.18 1.34
C GLU A 254 5.78 17.66 0.21
N ALA A 255 5.95 18.20 -1.02
CA ALA A 255 5.19 17.73 -2.18
C ALA A 255 5.47 16.25 -2.48
N ILE A 256 6.75 15.81 -2.40
CA ILE A 256 7.14 14.41 -2.53
C ILE A 256 6.45 13.55 -1.46
N ALA A 257 6.51 13.97 -0.19
CA ALA A 257 5.87 13.24 0.91
C ALA A 257 4.35 13.13 0.71
N LYS A 258 3.68 14.21 0.35
CA LYS A 258 2.23 14.24 0.06
C LYS A 258 1.87 13.36 -1.12
N ALA A 259 2.67 13.34 -2.19
CA ALA A 259 2.44 12.49 -3.36
C ALA A 259 2.55 11.00 -3.00
N ILE A 260 3.58 10.59 -2.26
CA ILE A 260 3.74 9.22 -1.78
C ILE A 260 2.56 8.84 -0.87
N THR A 261 2.19 9.71 0.07
CA THR A 261 1.05 9.49 0.98
C THR A 261 -0.27 9.32 0.23
N LYS A 262 -0.49 10.13 -0.82
CA LYS A 262 -1.68 10.01 -1.68
C LYS A 262 -1.71 8.66 -2.40
N GLY A 263 -0.56 8.22 -2.94
CA GLY A 263 -0.43 6.89 -3.54
C GLY A 263 -0.75 5.76 -2.55
N LEU A 264 -0.31 5.87 -1.30
CA LEU A 264 -0.63 4.89 -0.26
C LEU A 264 -2.12 4.87 0.09
N ARG A 265 -2.77 6.04 0.15
CA ARG A 265 -4.23 6.11 0.35
C ARG A 265 -4.98 5.40 -0.77
N ASP A 266 -4.55 5.58 -2.03
CA ASP A 266 -5.14 4.90 -3.17
C ASP A 266 -4.90 3.39 -3.09
N TYR A 267 -3.69 2.96 -2.74
CA TYR A 267 -3.36 1.55 -2.58
C TYR A 267 -4.24 0.84 -1.55
N PHE A 268 -4.36 1.38 -0.35
CA PHE A 268 -5.17 0.80 0.72
C PHE A 268 -6.67 1.01 0.50
N GLY A 269 -7.10 2.15 -0.04
CA GLY A 269 -8.48 2.47 -0.35
C GLY A 269 -9.09 1.56 -1.41
N ASN A 270 -8.35 1.28 -2.48
CA ASN A 270 -8.77 0.35 -3.53
C ASN A 270 -8.87 -1.11 -3.02
N GLY A 271 -7.97 -1.51 -2.11
CA GLY A 271 -8.06 -2.82 -1.47
C GLY A 271 -9.34 -3.00 -0.63
N LEU A 272 -9.78 -1.97 0.06
CA LEU A 272 -11.04 -1.97 0.82
C LEU A 272 -12.26 -2.05 -0.11
N ARG A 273 -12.28 -1.28 -1.19
CA ARG A 273 -13.35 -1.31 -2.21
C ARG A 273 -13.48 -2.69 -2.84
N GLN A 274 -12.37 -3.33 -3.19
CA GLN A 274 -12.35 -4.67 -3.77
C GLN A 274 -12.86 -5.73 -2.78
N LYS A 275 -12.46 -5.67 -1.50
CA LYS A 275 -12.98 -6.56 -0.45
C LYS A 275 -14.48 -6.37 -0.24
N LEU A 276 -14.96 -5.14 -0.20
CA LEU A 276 -16.37 -4.82 -0.04
C LEU A 276 -17.20 -5.32 -1.23
N SER A 277 -16.70 -5.15 -2.46
CA SER A 277 -17.34 -5.67 -3.67
C SER A 277 -17.47 -7.20 -3.64
N LEU A 278 -16.43 -7.91 -3.21
CA LEU A 278 -16.44 -9.37 -3.06
C LEU A 278 -17.44 -9.82 -1.98
N LEU A 279 -17.50 -9.13 -0.84
CA LEU A 279 -18.46 -9.40 0.22
C LEU A 279 -19.89 -9.17 -0.25
N LEU A 280 -20.17 -8.08 -0.95
CA LEU A 280 -21.49 -7.78 -1.50
C LEU A 280 -21.90 -8.81 -2.58
N SER A 281 -20.98 -9.29 -3.39
CA SER A 281 -21.26 -10.33 -4.39
C SER A 281 -21.48 -11.73 -3.80
N SER A 282 -21.01 -11.97 -2.57
CA SER A 282 -21.19 -13.23 -1.85
C SER A 282 -22.49 -13.29 -1.02
N LEU A 283 -23.20 -12.17 -0.89
CA LEU A 283 -24.51 -12.16 -0.24
C LEU A 283 -25.54 -12.90 -1.12
N PRO A 284 -26.36 -13.79 -0.54
CA PRO A 284 -27.42 -14.44 -1.29
C PRO A 284 -28.36 -13.39 -1.86
N ASN A 285 -28.66 -13.48 -3.15
CA ASN A 285 -29.68 -12.62 -3.77
C ASN A 285 -30.98 -12.76 -2.96
N PRO A 286 -31.61 -11.65 -2.55
CA PRO A 286 -32.95 -11.77 -1.97
C PRO A 286 -33.85 -12.45 -2.99
N VAL A 287 -34.32 -13.65 -2.65
CA VAL A 287 -35.30 -14.34 -3.45
C VAL A 287 -36.61 -13.56 -3.35
N LEU A 288 -36.79 -12.62 -4.27
CA LEU A 288 -38.10 -12.06 -4.55
C LEU A 288 -38.92 -13.18 -5.17
N GLY A 289 -39.82 -13.79 -4.37
CA GLY A 289 -40.78 -14.77 -4.83
C GLY A 289 -41.57 -14.21 -6.00
N THR A 290 -41.24 -14.66 -7.20
CA THR A 290 -41.98 -14.32 -8.41
C THR A 290 -43.11 -15.36 -8.61
N ASN A 291 -44.32 -15.04 -8.14
CA ASN A 291 -45.52 -15.51 -8.80
C ASN A 291 -46.10 -14.29 -9.56
N GLY A 292 -45.83 -14.19 -10.86
CA GLY A 292 -46.38 -13.19 -11.77
C GLY A 292 -45.80 -13.34 -13.17
N PRO A 293 -46.55 -13.04 -14.26
CA PRO A 293 -46.32 -13.53 -15.61
C PRO A 293 -45.08 -12.93 -16.28
N GLN A 294 -44.53 -13.71 -17.17
CA GLN A 294 -43.40 -13.48 -18.03
C GLN A 294 -43.35 -12.09 -18.68
N GLY A 295 -42.19 -11.45 -18.61
CA GLY A 295 -41.80 -10.35 -19.49
C GLY A 295 -41.18 -9.18 -18.76
N LEU A 296 -39.87 -9.18 -18.70
CA LEU A 296 -38.96 -8.03 -18.84
C LEU A 296 -37.64 -8.40 -18.20
N HIS A 297 -36.73 -8.91 -19.02
CA HIS A 297 -35.30 -8.91 -18.70
C HIS A 297 -34.80 -7.45 -18.74
N ALA A 298 -34.55 -6.87 -17.56
CA ALA A 298 -33.76 -5.68 -17.43
C ALA A 298 -32.65 -6.00 -16.43
N ASP A 299 -31.43 -5.94 -16.92
CA ASP A 299 -30.20 -6.17 -16.19
C ASP A 299 -29.98 -5.04 -15.16
N ASN A 300 -30.42 -5.28 -13.91
CA ASN A 300 -30.26 -4.34 -12.79
C ASN A 300 -28.81 -4.19 -12.31
N ARG A 301 -27.86 -4.89 -12.94
CA ARG A 301 -26.43 -4.77 -12.59
C ARG A 301 -25.77 -3.54 -13.20
N SER A 302 -26.20 -3.11 -14.38
CA SER A 302 -25.65 -1.93 -15.05
C SER A 302 -26.06 -0.64 -14.34
N GLN A 303 -27.30 -0.54 -13.85
CA GLN A 303 -27.80 0.69 -13.22
C GLN A 303 -27.17 1.01 -11.86
N LEU A 304 -26.75 0.00 -11.07
CA LEU A 304 -26.01 0.23 -9.82
C LEU A 304 -24.56 0.62 -10.09
N PHE A 305 -23.96 0.13 -11.19
CA PHE A 305 -22.62 0.48 -11.60
C PHE A 305 -22.55 1.90 -12.14
N ASP A 306 -23.57 2.31 -12.91
CA ASP A 306 -23.67 3.66 -13.47
C ASP A 306 -24.03 4.72 -12.42
N LEU A 307 -24.77 4.36 -11.37
CA LEU A 307 -25.04 5.25 -10.23
C LEU A 307 -23.78 5.55 -9.40
N PHE A 308 -22.84 4.60 -9.31
CA PHE A 308 -21.57 4.80 -8.63
C PHE A 308 -20.56 5.60 -9.46
N HIS A 309 -20.66 5.55 -10.79
CA HIS A 309 -19.80 6.35 -11.67
C HIS A 309 -20.26 7.81 -11.79
N ALA A 310 -21.57 8.06 -11.72
CA ALA A 310 -22.13 9.41 -11.82
C ALA A 310 -21.87 10.29 -10.57
N LEU A 311 -21.54 9.70 -9.42
CA LEU A 311 -21.27 10.43 -8.18
C LEU A 311 -19.80 10.88 -8.00
N HIS A 312 -18.93 10.64 -8.98
CA HIS A 312 -17.49 10.95 -8.86
C HIS A 312 -16.91 11.77 -10.02
N HIS A 313 -17.76 12.40 -10.86
CA HIS A 313 -17.29 13.29 -11.93
C HIS A 313 -17.50 14.79 -11.67
N ASP A 314 -18.08 15.17 -10.53
CA ASP A 314 -18.19 16.59 -10.13
C ASP A 314 -17.70 16.75 -8.69
N VAL A 315 -16.37 16.87 -8.52
CA VAL A 315 -15.68 17.78 -7.56
C VAL A 315 -14.22 17.90 -8.01
#